data_188458e78e0a7aaffc4b0f125f6ff03f
#
_entry.id   188458e78e0a7aaffc4b0f125f6ff03f
#
_cell.length_a   1.000
_cell.length_b   1.000
_cell.length_c   1.000
_cell.angle_alpha   90.00
_cell.angle_beta   90.00
_cell.angle_gamma   90.00
#
_symmetry.space_group_name_H-M   'P 1'
#
loop_
_entity.id
_entity.type
_entity.pdbx_description
1 polymer ?
#
loop_
_entity_poly.entity_id
_entity_poly.type
_entity_poly.pdbx_seq_one_letter_code
_entity_poly.pdbx_strand_id
1 'polypeptide(L)'
;MKVIVFGDFNSLHCYLASQRADRLVREGKADVEWCAVEHRPRLPVTGAKPTPGSMGAEDDLAEAAQLALPGEQLPAGPPSVISNTRAAVSAYAESITDGIQDRLRLRLFESIWAQGRNMSSAYDVRRVVAALLWPADPIYPHLVSPDLPTPALHDPDPMQIVRREGGTITPDGGPLTTVAYNRARQWRQQWLALFEPALPEPAIPAVIGPDGAVHAGPDGLRCLAGILGPSALSWRAAPS
;
A
#
# COMPACT_ATOMS: atom_id res chain seq x y z
N MET A 1 -8.43 20.67 3.93
CA MET A 1 -9.38 20.03 2.97
C MET A 1 -9.24 18.52 3.09
N LYS A 2 -10.31 17.74 2.79
CA LYS A 2 -10.26 16.28 2.85
C LYS A 2 -10.11 15.69 1.45
N VAL A 3 -9.28 14.66 1.33
CA VAL A 3 -9.05 13.87 0.11
C VAL A 3 -9.17 12.40 0.46
N ILE A 4 -9.84 11.60 -0.37
CA ILE A 4 -9.93 10.14 -0.17
C ILE A 4 -9.20 9.47 -1.32
N VAL A 5 -8.33 8.50 -1.00
CA VAL A 5 -7.53 7.77 -1.99
C VAL A 5 -7.79 6.27 -1.84
N PHE A 6 -8.31 5.65 -2.88
CA PHE A 6 -8.39 4.20 -2.99
C PHE A 6 -7.17 3.68 -3.76
N GLY A 7 -6.42 2.77 -3.14
CA GLY A 7 -5.19 2.28 -3.76
C GLY A 7 -4.81 0.87 -3.32
N ASP A 8 -4.03 0.19 -4.19
CA ASP A 8 -3.50 -1.14 -3.94
C ASP A 8 -1.96 -1.08 -3.85
N PHE A 9 -1.38 -1.88 -2.98
CA PHE A 9 0.06 -1.92 -2.74
C PHE A 9 0.86 -2.47 -3.93
N ASN A 10 0.25 -3.24 -4.82
CA ASN A 10 0.90 -3.77 -6.03
C ASN A 10 0.76 -2.85 -7.27
N SER A 11 0.33 -1.61 -7.11
CA SER A 11 0.27 -0.62 -8.18
C SER A 11 1.35 0.44 -8.02
N LEU A 12 2.14 0.65 -9.07
CA LEU A 12 3.19 1.68 -9.10
C LEU A 12 2.60 3.10 -9.02
N HIS A 13 1.47 3.34 -9.67
CA HIS A 13 0.77 4.61 -9.55
C HIS A 13 0.29 4.87 -8.13
N CYS A 14 -0.14 3.82 -7.40
CA CYS A 14 -0.49 3.94 -5.99
C CYS A 14 0.73 4.17 -5.09
N TYR A 15 1.91 3.68 -5.47
CA TYR A 15 3.16 4.01 -4.78
C TYR A 15 3.46 5.51 -4.86
N LEU A 16 3.36 6.12 -6.05
CA LEU A 16 3.49 7.58 -6.21
C LEU A 16 2.37 8.33 -5.46
N ALA A 17 1.13 7.86 -5.55
CA ALA A 17 0.01 8.46 -4.81
C ALA A 17 0.24 8.44 -3.30
N SER A 18 0.83 7.36 -2.77
CA SER A 18 1.17 7.24 -1.35
C SER A 18 2.22 8.27 -0.90
N GLN A 19 3.24 8.53 -1.72
CA GLN A 19 4.24 9.56 -1.46
C GLN A 19 3.62 10.97 -1.47
N ARG A 20 2.71 11.25 -2.43
CA ARG A 20 1.96 12.52 -2.49
C ARG A 20 1.02 12.69 -1.31
N ALA A 21 0.31 11.64 -0.92
CA ALA A 21 -0.56 11.63 0.25
C ALA A 21 0.22 12.00 1.52
N ASP A 22 1.38 11.37 1.74
CA ASP A 22 2.26 11.67 2.86
C ASP A 22 2.74 13.13 2.82
N ARG A 23 3.13 13.62 1.65
CA ARG A 23 3.57 15.00 1.47
C ARG A 23 2.44 16.01 1.73
N LEU A 24 1.22 15.74 1.26
CA LEU A 24 0.03 16.57 1.51
C LEU A 24 -0.24 16.72 3.01
N VAL A 25 -0.17 15.63 3.76
CA VAL A 25 -0.36 15.62 5.22
C VAL A 25 0.76 16.39 5.92
N ARG A 26 2.03 16.09 5.59
CA ARG A 26 3.18 16.77 6.19
C ARG A 26 3.23 18.28 5.93
N GLU A 27 2.81 18.71 4.74
CA GLU A 27 2.75 20.12 4.38
C GLU A 27 1.46 20.81 4.87
N GLY A 28 0.56 20.11 5.57
CA GLY A 28 -0.70 20.63 6.08
C GLY A 28 -1.68 21.08 4.99
N LYS A 29 -1.53 20.55 3.75
CA LYS A 29 -2.35 20.94 2.59
C LYS A 29 -3.67 20.20 2.51
N ALA A 30 -3.70 18.96 2.96
CA ALA A 30 -4.91 18.15 3.01
C ALA A 30 -4.85 17.11 4.14
N ASP A 31 -6.02 16.74 4.64
CA ASP A 31 -6.27 15.54 5.40
C ASP A 31 -6.56 14.41 4.39
N VAL A 32 -5.75 13.37 4.39
CA VAL A 32 -5.83 12.29 3.41
C VAL A 32 -6.31 11.01 4.08
N GLU A 33 -7.46 10.52 3.67
CA GLU A 33 -7.96 9.21 4.04
C GLU A 33 -7.53 8.19 2.97
N TRP A 34 -6.65 7.25 3.36
CA TRP A 34 -6.25 6.17 2.47
C TRP A 34 -7.12 4.94 2.70
N CYS A 35 -7.73 4.43 1.63
CA CYS A 35 -8.58 3.24 1.62
C CYS A 35 -7.88 2.15 0.80
N ALA A 36 -7.27 1.18 1.48
CA ALA A 36 -6.59 0.09 0.79
C ALA A 36 -7.58 -0.91 0.18
N VAL A 37 -7.39 -1.24 -1.09
CA VAL A 37 -8.23 -2.18 -1.84
C VAL A 37 -7.39 -3.20 -2.59
N GLU A 38 -7.89 -4.44 -2.70
CA GLU A 38 -7.34 -5.43 -3.62
C GLU A 38 -7.91 -5.18 -5.01
N HIS A 39 -7.15 -4.61 -5.90
CA HIS A 39 -7.59 -4.37 -7.25
C HIS A 39 -7.43 -5.63 -8.14
N ARG A 40 -6.47 -6.52 -7.83
CA ARG A 40 -6.25 -7.81 -8.50
C ARG A 40 -6.51 -9.01 -7.59
N PRO A 41 -7.75 -9.26 -7.13
CA PRO A 41 -8.05 -10.29 -6.13
C PRO A 41 -7.88 -11.73 -6.64
N ARG A 42 -7.68 -11.91 -7.96
CA ARG A 42 -7.46 -13.22 -8.58
C ARG A 42 -5.98 -13.62 -8.68
N LEU A 43 -5.06 -12.78 -8.21
CA LEU A 43 -3.66 -13.17 -8.15
C LEU A 43 -3.47 -14.39 -7.26
N PRO A 44 -2.57 -15.32 -7.64
CA PRO A 44 -2.21 -16.44 -6.77
C PRO A 44 -1.78 -15.96 -5.39
N VAL A 45 -2.05 -16.74 -4.34
CA VAL A 45 -1.68 -16.40 -2.95
C VAL A 45 -0.18 -16.18 -2.76
N THR A 46 0.66 -16.73 -3.64
CA THR A 46 2.11 -16.56 -3.66
C THR A 46 2.58 -15.37 -4.51
N GLY A 47 1.66 -14.63 -5.10
CA GLY A 47 1.94 -13.65 -6.15
C GLY A 47 2.11 -14.29 -7.53
N ALA A 48 2.35 -13.47 -8.53
CA ALA A 48 2.56 -13.91 -9.90
C ALA A 48 3.84 -13.30 -10.47
N LYS A 49 4.56 -14.06 -11.29
CA LYS A 49 5.66 -13.52 -12.08
C LYS A 49 5.08 -12.59 -13.17
N PRO A 50 5.70 -11.44 -13.44
CA PRO A 50 5.36 -10.66 -14.62
C PRO A 50 5.52 -11.52 -15.88
N THR A 51 4.56 -11.45 -16.80
CA THR A 51 4.68 -12.16 -18.09
C THR A 51 5.72 -11.45 -18.94
N PRO A 52 6.79 -12.11 -19.39
CA PRO A 52 7.77 -11.51 -20.28
C PRO A 52 7.09 -10.98 -21.56
N GLY A 53 7.37 -9.73 -21.94
CA GLY A 53 6.77 -9.12 -23.12
C GLY A 53 5.31 -8.69 -22.97
N SER A 54 4.71 -8.81 -21.80
CA SER A 54 3.46 -8.10 -21.52
C SER A 54 3.77 -6.61 -21.42
N MET A 55 3.16 -5.82 -22.28
CA MET A 55 3.34 -4.36 -22.38
C MET A 55 3.03 -3.58 -21.07
N GLY A 56 2.67 -4.24 -19.97
CA GLY A 56 2.17 -3.58 -18.79
C GLY A 56 3.24 -3.05 -17.83
N ALA A 57 4.27 -3.83 -17.49
CA ALA A 57 5.15 -3.45 -16.36
C ALA A 57 6.23 -2.42 -16.74
N GLU A 58 6.77 -2.50 -17.97
CA GLU A 58 7.73 -1.50 -18.47
C GLU A 58 7.02 -0.21 -18.87
N ASP A 59 5.84 -0.32 -19.48
CA ASP A 59 4.99 0.84 -19.83
C ASP A 59 4.51 1.56 -18.59
N ASP A 60 4.07 0.82 -17.54
CA ASP A 60 3.69 1.39 -16.24
C ASP A 60 4.86 2.17 -15.59
N LEU A 61 6.09 1.66 -15.73
CA LEU A 61 7.28 2.33 -15.21
C LEU A 61 7.61 3.60 -16.01
N ALA A 62 7.50 3.54 -17.34
CA ALA A 62 7.74 4.68 -18.20
C ALA A 62 6.68 5.78 -17.98
N GLU A 63 5.41 5.40 -17.83
CA GLU A 63 4.33 6.33 -17.52
C GLU A 63 4.52 6.93 -16.12
N ALA A 64 4.83 6.13 -15.11
CA ALA A 64 5.09 6.60 -13.77
C ALA A 64 6.27 7.58 -13.72
N ALA A 65 7.32 7.34 -14.51
CA ALA A 65 8.46 8.25 -14.61
C ALA A 65 8.09 9.61 -15.20
N GLN A 66 7.14 9.65 -16.15
CA GLN A 66 6.62 10.91 -16.70
C GLN A 66 5.75 11.67 -15.71
N LEU A 67 5.05 10.95 -14.85
CA LEU A 67 4.14 11.51 -13.85
C LEU A 67 4.83 11.86 -12.53
N ALA A 68 6.03 11.33 -12.29
CA ALA A 68 6.74 11.53 -11.02
C ALA A 68 7.08 13.00 -10.78
N LEU A 69 6.87 13.44 -9.56
CA LEU A 69 7.26 14.75 -9.09
C LEU A 69 8.70 14.74 -8.55
N PRO A 70 9.37 15.90 -8.53
CA PRO A 70 10.68 16.02 -7.91
C PRO A 70 10.70 15.51 -6.47
N GLY A 71 11.67 14.63 -6.17
CA GLY A 71 11.84 13.99 -4.86
C GLY A 71 11.01 12.72 -4.65
N GLU A 72 10.13 12.36 -5.60
CA GLU A 72 9.45 11.06 -5.55
C GLU A 72 10.39 9.93 -5.95
N GLN A 73 10.31 8.83 -5.22
CA GLN A 73 11.10 7.63 -5.49
C GLN A 73 10.39 6.75 -6.51
N LEU A 74 11.15 6.29 -7.48
CA LEU A 74 10.71 5.26 -8.43
C LEU A 74 11.53 3.98 -8.20
N PRO A 75 10.97 2.80 -8.47
CA PRO A 75 11.74 1.57 -8.44
C PRO A 75 12.77 1.56 -9.58
N ALA A 76 13.89 0.85 -9.35
CA ALA A 76 14.95 0.71 -10.37
C ALA A 76 14.51 -0.12 -11.59
N GLY A 77 13.41 -0.87 -11.48
CA GLY A 77 12.85 -1.70 -12.53
C GLY A 77 11.54 -2.33 -12.09
N PRO A 78 10.88 -3.11 -12.96
CA PRO A 78 9.68 -3.82 -12.62
C PRO A 78 9.95 -4.86 -11.52
N PRO A 79 8.98 -5.15 -10.65
CA PRO A 79 9.14 -6.13 -9.60
C PRO A 79 9.28 -7.55 -10.19
N SER A 80 10.15 -8.37 -9.60
CA SER A 80 10.32 -9.77 -10.02
C SER A 80 9.08 -10.64 -9.77
N VAL A 81 8.23 -10.21 -8.85
CA VAL A 81 6.94 -10.84 -8.50
C VAL A 81 5.92 -9.75 -8.23
N ILE A 82 4.77 -9.86 -8.88
CA ILE A 82 3.59 -9.05 -8.57
C ILE A 82 2.96 -9.65 -7.31
N SER A 83 3.03 -8.95 -6.20
CA SER A 83 2.52 -9.42 -4.91
C SER A 83 1.00 -9.55 -4.90
N ASN A 84 0.49 -10.65 -4.33
CA ASN A 84 -0.89 -10.67 -3.86
C ASN A 84 -1.00 -9.79 -2.62
N THR A 85 -1.87 -8.81 -2.62
CA THR A 85 -1.92 -7.77 -1.58
C THR A 85 -2.98 -7.99 -0.51
N ARG A 86 -3.65 -9.15 -0.51
CA ARG A 86 -4.69 -9.46 0.48
C ARG A 86 -4.21 -9.29 1.91
N ALA A 87 -3.04 -9.82 2.24
CA ALA A 87 -2.47 -9.70 3.57
C ALA A 87 -2.11 -8.25 3.91
N ALA A 88 -1.53 -7.52 2.95
CA ALA A 88 -1.18 -6.11 3.12
C ALA A 88 -2.41 -5.22 3.35
N VAL A 89 -3.48 -5.40 2.55
CA VAL A 89 -4.76 -4.70 2.71
C VAL A 89 -5.40 -5.01 4.06
N SER A 90 -5.37 -6.28 4.47
CA SER A 90 -5.92 -6.72 5.76
C SER A 90 -5.16 -6.10 6.94
N ALA A 91 -3.83 -6.12 6.89
CA ALA A 91 -2.98 -5.52 7.91
C ALA A 91 -3.20 -4.00 7.99
N TYR A 92 -3.30 -3.35 6.83
CA TYR A 92 -3.59 -1.92 6.79
C TYR A 92 -4.95 -1.58 7.41
N ALA A 93 -6.00 -2.33 7.08
CA ALA A 93 -7.32 -2.14 7.66
C ALA A 93 -7.33 -2.31 9.19
N GLU A 94 -6.54 -3.23 9.71
CA GLU A 94 -6.37 -3.48 11.15
C GLU A 94 -5.56 -2.35 11.82
N SER A 95 -4.49 -1.86 11.18
CA SER A 95 -3.53 -0.90 11.72
C SER A 95 -4.13 0.47 12.07
N ILE A 96 -5.30 0.80 11.52
CA ILE A 96 -6.02 2.03 11.87
C ILE A 96 -6.41 2.04 13.34
N THR A 97 -6.74 0.88 13.90
CA THR A 97 -7.08 0.74 15.33
C THR A 97 -5.84 1.00 16.21
N ASP A 98 -4.66 0.68 15.71
CA ASP A 98 -3.39 0.86 16.41
C ASP A 98 -2.73 2.24 16.15
N GLY A 99 -3.31 3.05 15.26
CA GLY A 99 -2.80 4.39 14.91
C GLY A 99 -1.47 4.37 14.14
N ILE A 100 -1.12 3.25 13.49
CA ILE A 100 0.14 3.09 12.73
C ILE A 100 -0.07 3.03 11.22
N GLN A 101 -1.29 3.28 10.74
CA GLN A 101 -1.69 3.08 9.35
C GLN A 101 -0.80 3.80 8.33
N ASP A 102 -0.45 5.06 8.56
CA ASP A 102 0.36 5.83 7.60
C ASP A 102 1.80 5.29 7.52
N ARG A 103 2.37 4.95 8.68
CA ARG A 103 3.69 4.32 8.76
C ARG A 103 3.69 2.96 8.08
N LEU A 104 2.64 2.15 8.30
CA LEU A 104 2.51 0.83 7.67
C LEU A 104 2.32 0.97 6.15
N ARG A 105 1.49 1.90 5.69
CA ARG A 105 1.33 2.18 4.26
C ARG A 105 2.67 2.44 3.58
N LEU A 106 3.44 3.37 4.11
CA LEU A 106 4.76 3.73 3.56
C LEU A 106 5.71 2.53 3.55
N ARG A 107 5.77 1.76 4.63
CA ARG A 107 6.65 0.59 4.73
C ARG A 107 6.25 -0.55 3.80
N LEU A 108 4.95 -0.79 3.59
CA LEU A 108 4.48 -1.80 2.63
C LEU A 108 4.85 -1.42 1.20
N PHE A 109 4.62 -0.17 0.81
CA PHE A 109 5.03 0.33 -0.51
C PHE A 109 6.55 0.29 -0.69
N GLU A 110 7.32 0.73 0.28
CA GLU A 110 8.78 0.65 0.26
C GLU A 110 9.26 -0.80 0.09
N SER A 111 8.69 -1.74 0.85
CA SER A 111 9.05 -3.15 0.76
C SER A 111 8.81 -3.73 -0.64
N ILE A 112 7.70 -3.40 -1.27
CA ILE A 112 7.35 -3.92 -2.59
C ILE A 112 8.16 -3.21 -3.68
N TRP A 113 8.16 -1.88 -3.69
CA TRP A 113 8.65 -1.10 -4.83
C TRP A 113 10.11 -0.68 -4.73
N ALA A 114 10.58 -0.28 -3.55
CA ALA A 114 11.98 0.12 -3.37
C ALA A 114 12.90 -1.08 -3.09
N GLN A 115 12.41 -2.07 -2.33
CA GLN A 115 13.19 -3.26 -1.95
C GLN A 115 12.93 -4.48 -2.84
N GLY A 116 11.94 -4.44 -3.73
CA GLY A 116 11.56 -5.53 -4.64
C GLY A 116 11.08 -6.80 -3.95
N ARG A 117 10.58 -6.69 -2.71
CA ARG A 117 10.15 -7.84 -1.91
C ARG A 117 8.77 -8.33 -2.34
N ASN A 118 8.61 -9.66 -2.37
CA ASN A 118 7.29 -10.27 -2.52
C ASN A 118 6.56 -10.23 -1.16
N MET A 119 5.52 -9.41 -1.06
CA MET A 119 4.71 -9.23 0.15
C MET A 119 3.38 -10.01 0.10
N SER A 120 3.33 -11.10 -0.68
CA SER A 120 2.14 -11.96 -0.76
C SER A 120 1.90 -12.78 0.51
N SER A 121 2.96 -13.07 1.26
CA SER A 121 2.89 -13.85 2.48
C SER A 121 2.38 -13.00 3.65
N ALA A 122 1.36 -13.49 4.36
CA ALA A 122 0.91 -12.90 5.62
C ALA A 122 2.04 -12.83 6.66
N TYR A 123 2.98 -13.76 6.61
CA TYR A 123 4.14 -13.81 7.50
C TYR A 123 5.10 -12.63 7.25
N ASP A 124 5.37 -12.30 5.98
CA ASP A 124 6.24 -11.18 5.64
C ASP A 124 5.58 -9.85 5.98
N VAL A 125 4.27 -9.73 5.77
CA VAL A 125 3.50 -8.54 6.19
C VAL A 125 3.54 -8.38 7.72
N ARG A 126 3.37 -9.47 8.48
CA ARG A 126 3.49 -9.43 9.95
C ARG A 126 4.83 -8.90 10.44
N ARG A 127 5.93 -9.26 9.76
CA ARG A 127 7.25 -8.74 10.12
C ARG A 127 7.34 -7.22 9.98
N VAL A 128 6.73 -6.66 8.94
CA VAL A 128 6.65 -5.21 8.76
C VAL A 128 5.83 -4.57 9.87
N VAL A 129 4.69 -5.16 10.22
CA VAL A 129 3.83 -4.68 11.32
C VAL A 129 4.57 -4.77 12.66
N ALA A 130 5.23 -5.89 12.94
CA ALA A 130 5.98 -6.09 14.18
C ALA A 130 7.07 -5.03 14.36
N ALA A 131 7.81 -4.71 13.30
CA ALA A 131 8.85 -3.68 13.33
C ALA A 131 8.31 -2.26 13.61
N LEU A 132 7.03 -2.02 13.35
CA LEU A 132 6.37 -0.74 13.63
C LEU A 132 5.80 -0.68 15.05
N LEU A 133 5.26 -1.78 15.54
CA LEU A 133 4.65 -1.87 16.89
C LEU A 133 5.71 -2.00 17.98
N TRP A 134 6.77 -2.74 17.71
CA TRP A 134 7.89 -2.96 18.63
C TRP A 134 9.21 -2.58 17.94
N PRO A 135 9.51 -1.28 17.84
CA PRO A 135 10.79 -0.85 17.29
C PRO A 135 11.90 -1.34 18.24
N ALA A 136 12.71 -2.27 17.72
CA ALA A 136 13.96 -2.80 18.32
C ALA A 136 14.01 -2.73 19.85
N ASP A 137 13.17 -3.49 20.53
CA ASP A 137 13.33 -3.69 21.96
C ASP A 137 14.58 -4.59 22.16
N PRO A 138 15.63 -4.10 22.84
CA PRO A 138 16.83 -4.91 23.11
C PRO A 138 16.54 -6.16 23.93
N ILE A 139 15.37 -6.25 24.59
CA ILE A 139 14.93 -7.42 25.36
C ILE A 139 14.36 -8.52 24.46
N TYR A 140 13.84 -8.16 23.26
CA TYR A 140 13.24 -9.12 22.33
C TYR A 140 13.77 -8.99 20.89
N PRO A 141 15.09 -9.06 20.67
CA PRO A 141 15.67 -8.90 19.33
C PRO A 141 15.18 -9.97 18.35
N HIS A 142 14.73 -11.13 18.83
CA HIS A 142 14.19 -12.22 18.03
C HIS A 142 12.82 -11.91 17.41
N LEU A 143 12.06 -10.97 17.94
CA LEU A 143 10.78 -10.56 17.33
C LEU A 143 10.96 -9.72 16.08
N VAL A 144 12.15 -9.16 15.88
CA VAL A 144 12.44 -8.20 14.81
C VAL A 144 13.47 -8.73 13.81
N SER A 145 14.17 -9.84 14.12
CA SER A 145 15.20 -10.41 13.26
C SER A 145 14.58 -11.21 12.10
N PRO A 146 14.96 -10.92 10.84
CA PRO A 146 14.47 -11.65 9.68
C PRO A 146 14.98 -13.10 9.60
N ASP A 147 16.01 -13.45 10.35
CA ASP A 147 16.77 -14.72 10.20
C ASP A 147 16.45 -15.80 11.26
N LEU A 148 15.51 -15.51 12.17
CA LEU A 148 15.16 -16.48 13.19
C LEU A 148 14.10 -17.47 12.69
N PRO A 149 14.31 -18.78 12.94
CA PRO A 149 13.30 -19.78 12.64
C PRO A 149 12.02 -19.45 13.43
N THR A 150 10.90 -19.59 12.73
CA THR A 150 9.56 -19.45 13.37
C THR A 150 9.52 -20.35 14.61
N PRO A 151 9.20 -19.82 15.80
CA PRO A 151 9.00 -20.68 16.96
C PRO A 151 8.00 -21.76 16.60
N ALA A 152 8.32 -23.00 16.93
CA ALA A 152 7.39 -24.10 16.71
C ALA A 152 6.04 -23.74 17.35
N LEU A 153 4.99 -23.84 16.56
CA LEU A 153 3.61 -23.52 16.96
C LEU A 153 3.12 -24.56 17.97
N HIS A 154 3.55 -24.45 19.20
CA HIS A 154 3.06 -25.25 20.33
C HIS A 154 2.03 -24.49 21.19
N ASP A 155 1.73 -23.24 20.79
CA ASP A 155 0.71 -22.44 21.47
C ASP A 155 -0.67 -22.83 20.92
N PRO A 156 -1.61 -23.23 21.78
CA PRO A 156 -2.95 -23.66 21.37
C PRO A 156 -3.81 -22.54 20.78
N ASP A 157 -3.42 -21.28 20.92
CA ASP A 157 -4.14 -20.13 20.40
C ASP A 157 -3.33 -19.40 19.30
N PRO A 158 -3.59 -19.71 18.03
CA PRO A 158 -2.92 -19.02 16.91
C PRO A 158 -3.11 -17.50 16.92
N MET A 159 -4.21 -17.00 17.47
CA MET A 159 -4.49 -15.57 17.55
C MET A 159 -3.58 -14.85 18.55
N GLN A 160 -3.25 -15.51 19.66
CA GLN A 160 -2.30 -14.96 20.63
C GLN A 160 -0.89 -14.93 20.07
N ILE A 161 -0.49 -15.94 19.30
CA ILE A 161 0.80 -15.98 18.63
C ILE A 161 0.91 -14.82 17.65
N VAL A 162 -0.10 -14.65 16.80
CA VAL A 162 -0.14 -13.57 15.80
C VAL A 162 -0.03 -12.20 16.48
N ARG A 163 -0.74 -11.98 17.58
CA ARG A 163 -0.67 -10.72 18.34
C ARG A 163 0.69 -10.53 19.01
N ARG A 164 1.25 -11.56 19.61
CA ARG A 164 2.55 -11.51 20.26
C ARG A 164 3.67 -11.19 19.28
N GLU A 165 3.57 -11.69 18.04
CA GLU A 165 4.52 -11.41 16.96
C GLU A 165 4.19 -10.13 16.17
N GLY A 166 3.33 -9.25 16.69
CA GLY A 166 2.92 -8.02 16.02
C GLY A 166 1.99 -8.24 14.84
N GLY A 167 1.31 -9.39 14.84
CA GLY A 167 0.37 -9.70 13.78
C GLY A 167 -0.97 -8.99 13.95
N THR A 168 -1.40 -8.30 12.92
CA THR A 168 -2.75 -7.73 12.79
C THR A 168 -3.59 -8.52 11.79
N ILE A 169 -3.07 -9.63 11.30
CA ILE A 169 -3.70 -10.51 10.32
C ILE A 169 -3.63 -11.98 10.77
N THR A 170 -4.57 -12.79 10.31
CA THR A 170 -4.59 -14.23 10.51
C THR A 170 -3.51 -14.94 9.68
N PRO A 171 -3.15 -16.22 9.98
CA PRO A 171 -2.17 -16.97 9.19
C PRO A 171 -2.51 -17.10 7.70
N ASP A 172 -3.79 -17.04 7.34
CA ASP A 172 -4.29 -17.09 5.97
C ASP A 172 -4.37 -15.71 5.28
N GLY A 173 -3.91 -14.64 5.94
CA GLY A 173 -3.86 -13.29 5.40
C GLY A 173 -5.12 -12.46 5.60
N GLY A 174 -6.10 -12.96 6.36
CA GLY A 174 -7.28 -12.17 6.73
C GLY A 174 -7.02 -11.26 7.94
N PRO A 175 -7.85 -10.24 8.17
CA PRO A 175 -7.77 -9.41 9.37
C PRO A 175 -8.18 -10.20 10.62
N LEU A 176 -7.62 -9.83 11.79
CA LEU A 176 -7.93 -10.46 13.07
C LEU A 176 -9.31 -10.08 13.61
N THR A 177 -9.75 -8.84 13.35
CA THR A 177 -10.98 -8.33 13.93
C THR A 177 -12.10 -8.17 12.89
N THR A 178 -13.34 -8.30 13.36
CA THR A 178 -14.53 -8.02 12.54
C THR A 178 -14.56 -6.56 12.08
N VAL A 179 -14.01 -5.64 12.88
CA VAL A 179 -13.95 -4.21 12.54
C VAL A 179 -13.06 -4.00 11.31
N ALA A 180 -11.87 -4.59 11.29
CA ALA A 180 -10.97 -4.49 10.14
C ALA A 180 -11.52 -5.19 8.91
N TYR A 181 -12.15 -6.36 9.07
CA TYR A 181 -12.83 -7.04 7.97
C TYR A 181 -13.93 -6.18 7.34
N ASN A 182 -14.79 -5.60 8.16
CA ASN A 182 -15.87 -4.73 7.68
C ASN A 182 -15.33 -3.48 7.00
N ARG A 183 -14.23 -2.90 7.53
CA ARG A 183 -13.55 -1.73 6.95
C ARG A 183 -13.00 -2.05 5.55
N ALA A 184 -12.23 -3.11 5.40
CA ALA A 184 -11.70 -3.52 4.10
C ALA A 184 -12.80 -3.82 3.08
N ARG A 185 -13.88 -4.49 3.53
CA ARG A 185 -15.07 -4.75 2.70
C ARG A 185 -15.78 -3.45 2.28
N GLN A 186 -15.95 -2.51 3.21
CA GLN A 186 -16.57 -1.22 2.94
C GLN A 186 -15.75 -0.41 1.93
N TRP A 187 -14.44 -0.32 2.08
CA TRP A 187 -13.57 0.36 1.12
C TRP A 187 -13.70 -0.24 -0.28
N ARG A 188 -13.67 -1.56 -0.36
CA ARG A 188 -13.86 -2.22 -1.65
C ARG A 188 -15.23 -1.88 -2.27
N GLN A 189 -16.30 -1.89 -1.49
CA GLN A 189 -17.64 -1.54 -1.98
C GLN A 189 -17.71 -0.08 -2.44
N GLN A 190 -17.15 0.84 -1.66
CA GLN A 190 -17.09 2.26 -2.01
C GLN A 190 -16.30 2.48 -3.29
N TRP A 191 -15.11 1.87 -3.41
CA TRP A 191 -14.30 1.96 -4.62
C TRP A 191 -15.03 1.45 -5.86
N LEU A 192 -15.64 0.27 -5.79
CA LEU A 192 -16.41 -0.30 -6.91
C LEU A 192 -17.59 0.59 -7.30
N ALA A 193 -18.21 1.26 -6.34
CA ALA A 193 -19.35 2.17 -6.60
C ALA A 193 -18.96 3.49 -7.28
N LEU A 194 -17.66 3.81 -7.34
CA LEU A 194 -17.18 5.01 -8.08
C LEU A 194 -17.21 4.83 -9.60
N PHE A 195 -17.34 3.59 -10.08
CA PHE A 195 -17.23 3.25 -11.49
C PHE A 195 -18.49 2.57 -11.99
N GLU A 196 -18.75 2.74 -13.29
CA GLU A 196 -19.88 2.04 -13.92
C GLU A 196 -19.66 0.52 -13.88
N PRO A 197 -20.73 -0.29 -13.67
CA PRO A 197 -20.61 -1.75 -13.53
C PRO A 197 -20.01 -2.46 -14.77
N ALA A 198 -19.94 -1.78 -15.90
CA ALA A 198 -19.45 -2.33 -17.17
C ALA A 198 -17.92 -2.29 -17.31
N LEU A 199 -17.19 -1.63 -16.42
CA LEU A 199 -15.74 -1.61 -16.48
C LEU A 199 -15.16 -2.90 -15.90
N PRO A 200 -14.32 -3.63 -16.64
CA PRO A 200 -13.80 -4.92 -16.20
C PRO A 200 -12.86 -4.81 -14.98
N GLU A 201 -12.12 -3.71 -14.87
CA GLU A 201 -11.26 -3.41 -13.72
C GLU A 201 -11.27 -1.89 -13.46
N PRO A 202 -11.83 -1.45 -12.32
CA PRO A 202 -11.80 -0.04 -11.96
C PRO A 202 -10.36 0.44 -11.75
N ALA A 203 -10.02 1.62 -12.30
CA ALA A 203 -8.65 2.14 -12.25
C ALA A 203 -8.22 2.57 -10.83
N ILE A 204 -6.94 2.42 -10.54
CA ILE A 204 -6.28 2.88 -9.31
C ILE A 204 -4.99 3.66 -9.62
N PRO A 205 -4.59 4.62 -8.75
CA PRO A 205 -5.35 5.12 -7.60
C PRO A 205 -6.67 5.78 -8.03
N ALA A 206 -7.75 5.61 -7.27
CA ALA A 206 -8.93 6.44 -7.42
C ALA A 206 -8.95 7.50 -6.32
N VAL A 207 -9.04 8.75 -6.69
CA VAL A 207 -8.95 9.91 -5.79
C VAL A 207 -10.27 10.67 -5.82
N ILE A 208 -10.86 10.87 -4.67
CA ILE A 208 -11.97 11.81 -4.50
C ILE A 208 -11.35 13.12 -4.02
N GLY A 209 -11.40 14.13 -4.89
CA GLY A 209 -10.89 15.46 -4.62
C GLY A 209 -11.71 16.23 -3.56
N PRO A 210 -11.23 17.41 -3.13
CA PRO A 210 -11.93 18.25 -2.15
C PRO A 210 -13.29 18.76 -2.64
N ASP A 211 -13.49 18.79 -3.96
CA ASP A 211 -14.72 19.17 -4.64
C ASP A 211 -15.69 17.99 -4.82
N GLY A 212 -15.31 16.78 -4.38
CA GLY A 212 -16.05 15.55 -4.56
C GLY A 212 -15.89 14.91 -5.94
N ALA A 213 -15.09 15.48 -6.84
CA ALA A 213 -14.82 14.89 -8.14
C ALA A 213 -13.94 13.63 -8.01
N VAL A 214 -14.22 12.63 -8.85
CA VAL A 214 -13.47 11.36 -8.89
C VAL A 214 -12.45 11.40 -10.02
N HIS A 215 -11.19 11.15 -9.68
CA HIS A 215 -10.07 11.06 -10.61
C HIS A 215 -9.42 9.68 -10.46
N ALA A 216 -9.13 9.00 -11.56
CA ALA A 216 -8.62 7.63 -11.51
C ALA A 216 -7.34 7.43 -12.32
N GLY A 217 -6.50 6.48 -11.92
CA GLY A 217 -5.22 6.20 -12.58
C GLY A 217 -4.31 7.43 -12.63
N PRO A 218 -3.74 7.76 -13.79
CA PRO A 218 -2.89 8.93 -13.98
C PRO A 218 -3.55 10.26 -13.59
N ASP A 219 -4.86 10.40 -13.80
CA ASP A 219 -5.61 11.61 -13.41
C ASP A 219 -5.74 11.75 -11.89
N GLY A 220 -5.83 10.64 -11.16
CA GLY A 220 -5.74 10.64 -9.70
C GLY A 220 -4.40 11.19 -9.21
N LEU A 221 -3.30 10.81 -9.86
CA LEU A 221 -1.98 11.38 -9.57
C LEU A 221 -1.92 12.87 -9.90
N ARG A 222 -2.47 13.31 -11.03
CA ARG A 222 -2.51 14.74 -11.39
C ARG A 222 -3.34 15.55 -10.40
N CYS A 223 -4.46 15.01 -9.92
CA CYS A 223 -5.28 15.63 -8.88
C CYS A 223 -4.45 15.88 -7.60
N LEU A 224 -3.77 14.87 -7.08
CA LEU A 224 -2.91 15.01 -5.90
C LEU A 224 -1.76 16.02 -6.12
N ALA A 225 -1.15 16.03 -7.31
CA ALA A 225 -0.13 17.01 -7.67
C ALA A 225 -0.67 18.44 -7.72
N GLY A 226 -1.88 18.64 -8.24
CA GLY A 226 -2.57 19.93 -8.26
C GLY A 226 -2.81 20.50 -6.87
N ILE A 227 -3.18 19.65 -5.90
CA ILE A 227 -3.37 20.05 -4.49
C ILE A 227 -2.02 20.42 -3.84
N LEU A 228 -0.94 19.72 -4.18
CA LEU A 228 0.42 20.07 -3.75
C LEU A 228 0.86 21.45 -4.28
N GLY A 229 0.34 21.86 -5.43
CA GLY A 229 0.53 23.19 -6.01
C GLY A 229 1.84 23.35 -6.80
N PRO A 230 2.08 24.54 -7.38
CA PRO A 230 3.17 24.80 -8.33
C PRO A 230 4.58 24.57 -7.77
N SER A 231 4.77 24.76 -6.47
CA SER A 231 6.05 24.50 -5.82
C SER A 231 6.49 23.03 -5.89
N ALA A 232 5.54 22.11 -6.08
CA ALA A 232 5.83 20.69 -6.30
C ALA A 232 6.36 20.41 -7.72
N LEU A 233 6.09 21.30 -8.68
CA LEU A 233 6.46 21.16 -10.09
C LEU A 233 7.77 21.91 -10.44
N SER A 234 8.20 22.87 -9.61
CA SER A 234 9.24 23.86 -9.98
C SER A 234 10.68 23.38 -9.83
N TRP A 235 10.95 22.16 -9.41
CA TRP A 235 12.33 21.68 -9.20
C TRP A 235 13.03 21.16 -10.46
N ARG A 236 12.37 21.20 -11.63
CA ARG A 236 13.01 20.77 -12.88
C ARG A 236 13.95 21.80 -13.55
N ALA A 237 14.24 22.92 -12.88
CA ALA A 237 15.06 23.99 -13.44
C ALA A 237 16.22 24.40 -12.53
N ALA A 238 17.15 23.47 -12.26
CA ALA A 238 18.52 23.84 -11.97
C ALA A 238 19.37 23.31 -13.14
N PRO A 239 19.91 24.15 -14.04
CA PRO A 239 20.86 23.70 -15.01
C PRO A 239 22.17 23.34 -14.30
N SER A 240 22.73 22.20 -14.68
CA SER A 240 24.12 21.78 -14.46
C SER A 240 25.11 22.83 -14.94
#